data_ed0408ff8f30b74032a678b3c207b6ae
#
_entry.id   ed0408ff8f30b74032a678b3c207b6ae
#
_cell.length_a   1.000
_cell.length_b   1.000
_cell.length_c   1.000
_cell.angle_alpha   90.00
_cell.angle_beta   90.00
_cell.angle_gamma   90.00
#
_symmetry.space_group_name_H-M   'P 1'
#
loop_
_entity.id
_entity.type
_entity.pdbx_description
1 polymer ?
#
loop_
_entity_poly.entity_id
_entity_poly.type
_entity_poly.pdbx_seq_one_letter_code
_entity_poly.pdbx_strand_id
1 'polypeptide(L)'
;MGNKFRAMETDIDAFLIAKKIQPTAMRKMVYKHFIKEQNALSLSDLEEVFYTADRTTLYRTLKTFEQKGILHTITENNSTKYL
;
A
#
# COMPACT_ATOMS: atom_id res chain seq x y z
N MET A 1 18.04 22.24 5.28
CA MET A 1 16.63 22.10 5.64
C MET A 1 16.08 20.80 5.07
N GLY A 2 15.57 19.95 5.91
CA GLY A 2 14.99 18.69 5.48
C GLY A 2 13.68 18.90 4.75
N ASN A 3 13.56 18.30 3.60
CA ASN A 3 12.32 18.26 2.88
C ASN A 3 11.40 17.24 3.59
N LYS A 4 10.20 17.67 4.00
CA LYS A 4 9.23 16.80 4.68
C LYS A 4 8.96 15.51 3.90
N PHE A 5 8.88 15.62 2.57
CA PHE A 5 8.64 14.44 1.73
C PHE A 5 9.81 13.46 1.77
N ARG A 6 11.02 13.97 1.83
CA ARG A 6 12.21 13.13 1.89
C ARG A 6 12.29 12.37 3.21
N ALA A 7 11.96 13.05 4.31
CA ALA A 7 11.92 12.41 5.63
C ALA A 7 10.83 11.33 5.67
N MET A 8 9.64 11.60 5.12
CA MET A 8 8.56 10.62 5.04
C MET A 8 8.96 9.40 4.22
N GLU A 9 9.63 9.59 3.10
CA GLU A 9 10.07 8.47 2.27
C GLU A 9 11.10 7.61 2.99
N THR A 10 12.03 8.24 3.72
CA THR A 10 13.01 7.51 4.51
C THR A 10 12.33 6.70 5.61
N ASP A 11 11.31 7.27 6.27
CA ASP A 11 10.56 6.58 7.30
C ASP A 11 9.77 5.41 6.74
N ILE A 12 9.19 5.57 5.56
CA ILE A 12 8.44 4.50 4.89
C ILE A 12 9.39 3.38 4.49
N ASP A 13 10.54 3.71 3.92
CA ASP A 13 11.56 2.72 3.58
C ASP A 13 11.97 1.92 4.81
N ALA A 14 12.27 2.60 5.91
CA ALA A 14 12.68 1.95 7.15
C ALA A 14 11.57 1.05 7.69
N PHE A 15 10.32 1.51 7.63
CA PHE A 15 9.17 0.72 8.09
C PHE A 15 9.01 -0.57 7.27
N LEU A 16 9.08 -0.45 5.94
CA LEU A 16 8.93 -1.62 5.07
C LEU A 16 10.09 -2.60 5.27
N ILE A 17 11.31 -2.10 5.39
CA ILE A 17 12.47 -2.95 5.65
C ILE A 17 12.32 -3.67 6.98
N ALA A 18 11.83 -2.99 8.02
CA ALA A 18 11.58 -3.61 9.32
C ALA A 18 10.55 -4.73 9.22
N LYS A 19 9.61 -4.64 8.28
CA LYS A 19 8.63 -5.69 8.00
C LYS A 19 9.14 -6.73 7.00
N LYS A 20 10.41 -6.67 6.64
CA LYS A 20 11.04 -7.57 5.67
C LYS A 20 10.42 -7.46 4.28
N ILE A 21 10.08 -6.23 3.90
CA ILE A 21 9.56 -5.91 2.58
C ILE A 21 10.54 -4.98 1.89
N GLN A 22 10.99 -5.36 0.70
CA GLN A 22 11.84 -4.48 -0.08
C GLN A 22 11.05 -3.26 -0.55
N PRO A 23 11.51 -2.02 -0.27
CA PRO A 23 10.79 -0.82 -0.70
C PRO A 23 10.97 -0.61 -2.20
N THR A 24 9.91 -0.90 -2.96
CA THR A 24 9.85 -0.55 -4.38
C THR A 24 8.99 0.69 -4.54
N ALA A 25 9.10 1.36 -5.68
CA ALA A 25 8.30 2.55 -5.94
C ALA A 25 6.80 2.27 -5.77
N MET A 26 6.33 1.16 -6.33
CA MET A 26 4.92 0.78 -6.25
C MET A 26 4.49 0.51 -4.80
N ARG A 27 5.29 -0.24 -4.04
CA ARG A 27 4.96 -0.55 -2.65
C ARG A 27 4.88 0.72 -1.81
N LYS A 28 5.80 1.66 -2.01
CA LYS A 28 5.78 2.93 -1.29
C LYS A 28 4.57 3.76 -1.66
N MET A 29 4.23 3.83 -2.94
CA MET A 29 3.07 4.60 -3.40
C MET A 29 1.76 4.03 -2.86
N VAL A 30 1.60 2.73 -2.88
CA VAL A 30 0.41 2.06 -2.34
C VAL A 30 0.32 2.30 -0.84
N TYR A 31 1.42 2.13 -0.11
CA TYR A 31 1.44 2.36 1.33
C TYR A 31 1.04 3.80 1.67
N LYS A 32 1.62 4.78 0.98
CA LYS A 32 1.28 6.20 1.18
C LYS A 32 -0.20 6.46 0.94
N HIS A 33 -0.77 5.83 -0.07
CA HIS A 33 -2.18 6.02 -0.39
C HIS A 33 -3.07 5.51 0.74
N PHE A 34 -2.76 4.35 1.32
CA PHE A 34 -3.52 3.83 2.45
C PHE A 34 -3.44 4.76 3.67
N ILE A 35 -2.26 5.29 3.96
CA ILE A 35 -2.09 6.25 5.06
C ILE A 35 -2.94 7.49 4.83
N LYS A 36 -2.92 8.01 3.62
CA LYS A 36 -3.64 9.25 3.26
C LYS A 36 -5.14 9.07 3.35
N GLU A 37 -5.66 7.98 2.80
CA GLU A 37 -7.11 7.77 2.71
C GLU A 37 -7.74 7.37 4.03
N GLN A 38 -7.04 6.58 4.84
CA GLN A 38 -7.52 6.12 6.15
C GLN A 38 -8.84 5.35 6.10
N ASN A 39 -9.22 4.86 4.93
CA ASN A 39 -10.43 4.07 4.71
C ASN A 39 -10.05 2.72 4.12
N ALA A 40 -10.94 1.74 4.27
CA ALA A 40 -10.73 0.46 3.60
C ALA A 40 -10.85 0.65 2.09
N LEU A 41 -9.90 0.07 1.35
CA LEU A 41 -9.83 0.21 -0.10
C LEU A 41 -9.83 -1.16 -0.77
N SER A 42 -10.56 -1.27 -1.87
CA SER A 42 -10.57 -2.47 -2.70
C SER A 42 -9.46 -2.40 -3.75
N LEU A 43 -9.20 -3.54 -4.40
CA LEU A 43 -8.30 -3.54 -5.55
C LEU A 43 -8.80 -2.60 -6.64
N SER A 44 -10.12 -2.55 -6.87
CA SER A 44 -10.70 -1.66 -7.86
C SER A 44 -10.45 -0.19 -7.51
N ASP A 45 -10.54 0.17 -6.23
CA ASP A 45 -10.21 1.53 -5.79
C ASP A 45 -8.78 1.89 -6.14
N LEU A 46 -7.84 0.96 -5.92
CA LEU A 46 -6.44 1.20 -6.26
C LEU A 46 -6.21 1.29 -7.77
N GLU A 47 -6.95 0.51 -8.55
CA GLU A 47 -6.84 0.58 -10.00
C GLU A 47 -7.25 1.95 -10.55
N GLU A 48 -8.22 2.60 -9.92
CA GLU A 48 -8.63 3.95 -10.31
C GLU A 48 -7.53 4.97 -10.03
N VAL A 49 -6.83 4.84 -8.92
CA VAL A 49 -5.76 5.77 -8.53
C VAL A 49 -4.48 5.48 -9.31
N PHE A 50 -4.12 4.22 -9.44
CA PHE A 50 -2.90 3.77 -10.10
C PHE A 50 -3.24 3.13 -11.45
N TYR A 51 -3.96 3.87 -12.29
CA TYR A 51 -4.53 3.33 -13.52
C TYR A 51 -3.51 2.89 -14.57
N THR A 52 -2.25 3.33 -14.43
CA THR A 52 -1.17 2.88 -15.31
C THR A 52 -0.46 1.63 -14.79
N ALA A 53 -0.77 1.21 -13.57
CA ALA A 53 -0.14 0.04 -12.98
C ALA A 53 -0.87 -1.23 -13.40
N ASP A 54 -0.11 -2.32 -13.54
CA ASP A 54 -0.68 -3.62 -13.83
C ASP A 54 -1.49 -4.13 -12.64
N ARG A 55 -2.68 -4.65 -12.90
CA ARG A 55 -3.58 -5.17 -11.87
C ARG A 55 -2.90 -6.25 -11.03
N THR A 56 -2.15 -7.14 -11.68
CA THR A 56 -1.43 -8.22 -10.98
C THR A 56 -0.41 -7.64 -10.00
N THR A 57 0.30 -6.58 -10.41
CA THR A 57 1.28 -5.92 -9.54
C THR A 57 0.61 -5.31 -8.32
N LEU A 58 -0.52 -4.63 -8.52
CA LEU A 58 -1.29 -4.06 -7.41
C LEU A 58 -1.78 -5.15 -6.46
N TYR A 59 -2.33 -6.23 -7.00
CA TYR A 59 -2.82 -7.35 -6.21
C TYR A 59 -1.70 -7.98 -5.38
N ARG A 60 -0.54 -8.22 -6.01
CA ARG A 60 0.61 -8.80 -5.31
C ARG A 60 1.11 -7.89 -4.19
N THR A 61 1.09 -6.57 -4.42
CA THR A 61 1.48 -5.61 -3.40
C THR A 61 0.54 -5.70 -2.19
N LEU A 62 -0.77 -5.75 -2.44
CA LEU A 62 -1.76 -5.91 -1.37
C LEU A 62 -1.57 -7.21 -0.61
N LYS A 63 -1.32 -8.32 -1.32
CA LYS A 63 -1.10 -9.63 -0.68
C LYS A 63 0.17 -9.62 0.16
N THR A 64 1.23 -8.98 -0.32
CA THR A 64 2.46 -8.85 0.45
C THR A 64 2.21 -8.09 1.74
N PHE A 65 1.50 -6.97 1.66
CA PHE A 65 1.18 -6.17 2.84
C PHE A 65 0.28 -6.91 3.83
N GLU A 66 -0.68 -7.69 3.32
CA GLU A 66 -1.53 -8.52 4.17
C GLU A 66 -0.72 -9.59 4.89
N GLN A 67 0.14 -10.28 4.16
CA GLN A 67 0.98 -11.35 4.73
C GLN A 67 1.92 -10.84 5.80
N LYS A 68 2.38 -9.61 5.67
CA LYS A 68 3.29 -8.99 6.65
C LYS A 68 2.56 -8.25 7.77
N GLY A 69 1.24 -8.31 7.79
CA GLY A 69 0.45 -7.71 8.85
C GLY A 69 0.30 -6.20 8.76
N ILE A 70 0.66 -5.61 7.61
CA ILE A 70 0.49 -4.15 7.41
C ILE A 70 -0.98 -3.84 7.14
N LEU A 71 -1.65 -4.70 6.37
CA LEU A 71 -3.05 -4.55 6.04
C LEU A 71 -3.84 -5.76 6.49
N HIS A 72 -5.10 -5.54 6.81
CA HIS A 72 -6.08 -6.58 7.11
C HIS A 72 -7.17 -6.57 6.05
N THR A 73 -7.74 -7.73 5.76
CA THR A 73 -8.83 -7.83 4.80
C THR A 73 -10.17 -7.78 5.49
N ILE A 74 -11.13 -7.12 4.84
CA ILE A 74 -12.52 -7.04 5.26
C ILE A 74 -13.34 -7.48 4.06
N THR A 75 -14.22 -8.48 4.25
CA THR A 75 -15.09 -8.95 3.18
C THR A 75 -16.54 -8.60 3.50
N GLU A 76 -17.15 -7.81 2.63
CA GLU A 76 -18.56 -7.41 2.74
C GLU A 76 -19.22 -7.52 1.37
N ASN A 77 -20.42 -8.11 1.32
CA ASN A 77 -21.19 -8.20 0.08
C ASN A 77 -20.38 -8.77 -1.09
N ASN A 78 -19.58 -9.80 -0.83
CA ASN A 78 -18.70 -10.44 -1.82
C ASN A 78 -17.60 -9.51 -2.34
N SER A 79 -17.32 -8.42 -1.64
CA SER A 79 -16.25 -7.49 -1.98
C SER A 79 -15.17 -7.53 -0.91
N THR A 80 -13.92 -7.63 -1.32
CA THR A 80 -12.78 -7.62 -0.41
C THR A 80 -12.15 -6.24 -0.40
N LYS A 81 -11.97 -5.71 0.80
CA LYS A 81 -11.27 -4.44 1.00
C LYS A 81 -10.11 -4.64 1.95
N TYR A 82 -9.15 -3.75 1.87
CA TYR A 82 -7.94 -3.79 2.69
C TYR A 82 -7.87 -2.54 3.55
N LEU A 83 -7.43 -2.72 4.77
CA LEU A 83 -7.36 -1.61 5.73
C LEU A 83 -6.08 -1.69 6.56
#